data_3fba35ec8ee899883cf664f373f23ea8
#
_entry.id   3fba35ec8ee899883cf664f373f23ea8
#
_cell.length_a   1.000
_cell.length_b   1.000
_cell.length_c   1.000
_cell.angle_alpha   90.00
_cell.angle_beta   90.00
_cell.angle_gamma   90.00
#
_symmetry.space_group_name_H-M   'P 1'
#
loop_
_entity.id
_entity.type
_entity.pdbx_description
1 polymer ?
#
loop_
_entity_poly.entity_id
_entity_poly.type
_entity_poly.pdbx_seq_one_letter_code
_entity_poly.pdbx_strand_id
1 'polypeptide(L)'
;MFNQSMLRLGQNRSVIREIFEYSKQRAAQIGADKVFDFSIGNPSVPPPAQVGETISRLLAEADPLLLHGYSSAQGDARVRQVLAESLQRRFGAKIGPNDLYLTSGAAAALSISLKALCLPGDQVVLLAPFFPEYQVFAEAAGAETVIVPAERERLQIDFDALSERLSPAVKALIVNSPNNPSGVVLTRPVLERLCALLERKQEEYGHPIYLIADEPYRELIFDQEEPPYLPNLYDNTLVCYSYSKSLSLPGERIGYVAVPQTAAAHDDLYAAICGAGRALGYVCAPTLFQQVIAACVDVRPDIAAYRRNRDLLFDNLSAYGFRCVRPDGAFYLFMETPEPDAAAFCEKAKEFELLLVPSDDFGCPGFVRIAFCVSEAQILASLPAFRALAASYGLCD
;
A
#
# COMPACT_ATOMS: atom_id res chain seq x y z
N MET A 1 17.32 14.32 27.39
CA MET A 1 16.63 14.99 26.27
C MET A 1 16.42 13.94 25.19
N PHE A 2 15.20 13.75 24.66
CA PHE A 2 14.87 12.74 23.63
C PHE A 2 14.83 13.40 22.25
N ASN A 3 14.86 12.60 21.19
CA ASN A 3 14.54 13.05 19.85
C ASN A 3 13.08 13.51 19.81
N GLN A 4 12.85 14.80 19.65
CA GLN A 4 11.51 15.42 19.72
C GLN A 4 10.58 14.98 18.60
N SER A 5 11.11 14.65 17.42
CA SER A 5 10.31 14.11 16.30
C SER A 5 9.80 12.71 16.64
N MET A 6 10.66 11.85 17.19
CA MET A 6 10.25 10.51 17.63
C MET A 6 9.26 10.54 18.80
N LEU A 7 9.43 11.51 19.73
CA LEU A 7 8.47 11.70 20.80
C LEU A 7 7.09 12.08 20.26
N ARG A 8 7.01 13.02 19.32
CA ARG A 8 5.76 13.41 18.66
C ARG A 8 5.11 12.23 17.91
N LEU A 9 5.88 11.49 17.11
CA LEU A 9 5.37 10.30 16.41
C LEU A 9 4.85 9.22 17.37
N GLY A 10 5.48 9.05 18.52
CA GLY A 10 5.02 8.09 19.54
C GLY A 10 3.79 8.55 20.32
N GLN A 11 3.60 9.84 20.49
CA GLN A 11 2.45 10.45 21.18
C GLN A 11 1.24 10.61 20.25
N ASN A 12 1.46 11.00 18.99
CA ASN A 12 0.41 11.14 17.98
C ASN A 12 0.17 9.77 17.33
N ARG A 13 -0.84 9.06 17.81
CA ARG A 13 -1.26 7.82 17.18
C ARG A 13 -1.91 8.14 15.84
N SER A 14 -1.73 7.26 14.84
CA SER A 14 -2.50 7.39 13.60
C SER A 14 -3.99 7.19 13.89
N VAL A 15 -4.85 7.98 13.26
CA VAL A 15 -6.31 7.88 13.37
C VAL A 15 -6.82 6.45 13.16
N ILE A 16 -6.21 5.71 12.23
CA ILE A 16 -6.54 4.29 11.99
C ILE A 16 -6.35 3.44 13.26
N ARG A 17 -5.26 3.66 14.00
CA ARG A 17 -4.99 2.90 15.25
C ARG A 17 -5.92 3.31 16.38
N GLU A 18 -6.25 4.58 16.50
CA GLU A 18 -7.20 5.08 17.49
C GLU A 18 -8.59 4.46 17.28
N ILE A 19 -9.07 4.45 16.04
CA ILE A 19 -10.35 3.83 15.69
C ILE A 19 -10.33 2.33 15.98
N PHE A 20 -9.24 1.64 15.68
CA PHE A 20 -9.11 0.20 15.97
C PHE A 20 -9.13 -0.13 17.46
N GLU A 21 -8.46 0.67 18.30
CA GLU A 21 -8.52 0.48 19.75
C GLU A 21 -9.91 0.82 20.30
N TYR A 22 -10.56 1.86 19.77
CA TYR A 22 -11.95 2.16 20.08
C TYR A 22 -12.89 1.01 19.72
N SER A 23 -12.72 0.43 18.53
CA SER A 23 -13.48 -0.73 18.05
C SER A 23 -13.43 -1.90 19.06
N LYS A 24 -12.25 -2.26 19.53
CA LYS A 24 -12.08 -3.33 20.52
C LYS A 24 -12.80 -3.03 21.84
N GLN A 25 -12.66 -1.78 22.33
CA GLN A 25 -13.32 -1.37 23.57
C GLN A 25 -14.84 -1.39 23.42
N ARG A 26 -15.34 -0.87 22.28
CA ARG A 26 -16.78 -0.84 22.01
C ARG A 26 -17.37 -2.24 21.83
N ALA A 27 -16.67 -3.12 21.12
CA ALA A 27 -17.06 -4.53 20.94
C ALA A 27 -17.13 -5.29 22.28
N ALA A 28 -16.26 -4.98 23.23
CA ALA A 28 -16.32 -5.56 24.57
C ALA A 28 -17.55 -5.09 25.37
N GLN A 29 -18.11 -3.92 25.08
CA GLN A 29 -19.27 -3.34 25.77
C GLN A 29 -20.60 -3.82 25.23
N ILE A 30 -20.74 -3.89 23.89
CA ILE A 30 -22.04 -4.14 23.24
C ILE A 30 -22.12 -5.43 22.43
N GLY A 31 -20.99 -6.14 22.25
CA GLY A 31 -20.86 -7.30 21.40
C GLY A 31 -20.17 -6.96 20.07
N ALA A 32 -19.28 -7.85 19.63
CA ALA A 32 -18.50 -7.65 18.39
C ALA A 32 -19.35 -7.65 17.10
N ASP A 33 -20.48 -8.33 17.14
CA ASP A 33 -21.46 -8.43 16.06
C ASP A 33 -22.25 -7.12 15.82
N LYS A 34 -22.16 -6.18 16.75
CA LYS A 34 -22.84 -4.88 16.70
C LYS A 34 -21.94 -3.71 16.33
N VAL A 35 -20.65 -3.92 16.20
CA VAL A 35 -19.67 -2.89 15.84
C VAL A 35 -19.18 -3.14 14.42
N PHE A 36 -19.42 -2.19 13.53
CA PHE A 36 -19.08 -2.29 12.12
C PHE A 36 -17.75 -1.58 11.85
N ASP A 37 -16.65 -2.30 12.12
CA ASP A 37 -15.29 -1.77 11.93
C ASP A 37 -14.82 -1.94 10.49
N PHE A 38 -14.68 -0.80 9.78
CA PHE A 38 -14.15 -0.68 8.43
C PHE A 38 -12.81 0.09 8.41
N SER A 39 -12.13 0.19 9.57
CA SER A 39 -10.93 1.01 9.69
C SER A 39 -9.66 0.32 9.20
N ILE A 40 -9.50 -0.98 9.41
CA ILE A 40 -8.26 -1.71 9.14
C ILE A 40 -8.32 -2.50 7.84
N GLY A 41 -7.29 -2.31 7.00
CA GLY A 41 -7.05 -3.10 5.80
C GLY A 41 -6.37 -4.45 6.10
N ASN A 42 -7.01 -5.30 6.90
CA ASN A 42 -6.53 -6.65 7.16
C ASN A 42 -7.29 -7.65 6.27
N PRO A 43 -6.60 -8.49 5.46
CA PRO A 43 -7.28 -9.48 4.62
C PRO A 43 -8.28 -10.31 5.40
N SER A 44 -9.51 -10.44 4.89
CA SER A 44 -10.57 -11.31 5.44
C SER A 44 -10.64 -12.68 4.74
N VAL A 45 -9.94 -12.81 3.62
CA VAL A 45 -9.76 -14.10 2.94
C VAL A 45 -8.56 -14.80 3.57
N PRO A 46 -8.69 -16.09 3.96
CA PRO A 46 -7.57 -16.83 4.53
C PRO A 46 -6.42 -16.99 3.53
N PRO A 47 -5.18 -17.24 4.01
CA PRO A 47 -4.09 -17.62 3.15
C PRO A 47 -4.46 -18.82 2.27
N PRO A 48 -3.99 -18.88 1.01
CA PRO A 48 -4.16 -20.05 0.16
C PRO A 48 -3.67 -21.34 0.84
N ALA A 49 -4.36 -22.46 0.64
CA ALA A 49 -4.03 -23.75 1.29
C ALA A 49 -2.56 -24.15 1.10
N GLN A 50 -1.99 -23.85 -0.07
CA GLN A 50 -0.59 -24.11 -0.40
C GLN A 50 0.39 -23.46 0.59
N VAL A 51 0.03 -22.34 1.22
CA VAL A 51 0.87 -21.69 2.26
C VAL A 51 1.00 -22.62 3.47
N GLY A 52 -0.12 -23.11 4.01
CA GLY A 52 -0.12 -24.01 5.15
C GLY A 52 0.54 -25.36 4.86
N GLU A 53 0.28 -25.92 3.69
CA GLU A 53 0.93 -27.16 3.20
C GLU A 53 2.46 -26.98 3.10
N THR A 54 2.91 -25.85 2.55
CA THR A 54 4.34 -25.54 2.43
C THR A 54 5.00 -25.39 3.80
N ILE A 55 4.38 -24.66 4.73
CA ILE A 55 4.91 -24.51 6.09
C ILE A 55 5.04 -25.88 6.77
N SER A 56 3.99 -26.71 6.69
CA SER A 56 3.98 -28.04 7.30
C SER A 56 5.08 -28.93 6.73
N ARG A 57 5.26 -28.92 5.41
CA ARG A 57 6.32 -29.67 4.72
C ARG A 57 7.71 -29.17 5.10
N LEU A 58 7.93 -27.86 5.12
CA LEU A 58 9.24 -27.28 5.51
C LEU A 58 9.62 -27.64 6.93
N LEU A 59 8.67 -27.61 7.87
CA LEU A 59 8.91 -27.98 9.27
C LEU A 59 9.21 -29.48 9.44
N ALA A 60 8.65 -30.34 8.57
CA ALA A 60 8.85 -31.78 8.64
C ALA A 60 10.12 -32.27 7.94
N GLU A 61 10.54 -31.61 6.84
CA GLU A 61 11.55 -32.14 5.93
C GLU A 61 12.85 -31.34 5.90
N ALA A 62 12.81 -30.02 6.20
CA ALA A 62 14.00 -29.18 6.11
C ALA A 62 14.91 -29.34 7.34
N ASP A 63 16.21 -29.10 7.14
CA ASP A 63 17.13 -28.97 8.26
C ASP A 63 16.72 -27.77 9.13
N PRO A 64 16.39 -27.97 10.41
CA PRO A 64 15.98 -26.90 11.32
C PRO A 64 17.01 -25.77 11.46
N LEU A 65 18.31 -26.09 11.39
CA LEU A 65 19.38 -25.08 11.49
C LEU A 65 19.42 -24.17 10.27
N LEU A 66 19.14 -24.72 9.09
CA LEU A 66 19.04 -23.92 7.86
C LEU A 66 17.72 -23.16 7.79
N LEU A 67 16.61 -23.80 8.20
CA LEU A 67 15.28 -23.20 8.15
C LEU A 67 15.12 -22.00 9.09
N HIS A 68 15.74 -22.06 10.26
CA HIS A 68 15.66 -21.04 11.32
C HIS A 68 16.93 -20.19 11.45
N GLY A 69 17.98 -20.50 10.69
CA GLY A 69 19.23 -19.76 10.68
C GLY A 69 19.14 -18.43 9.94
N TYR A 70 20.18 -17.62 10.06
CA TYR A 70 20.30 -16.40 9.26
C TYR A 70 20.52 -16.74 7.79
N SER A 71 19.78 -16.06 6.91
CA SER A 71 20.09 -16.00 5.48
C SER A 71 21.17 -14.94 5.20
N SER A 72 21.55 -14.75 3.93
CA SER A 72 22.28 -13.55 3.53
C SER A 72 21.47 -12.30 3.84
N ALA A 73 22.13 -11.16 4.02
CA ALA A 73 21.48 -9.88 4.34
C ALA A 73 20.39 -9.51 3.32
N GLN A 74 20.64 -9.79 2.04
CA GLN A 74 19.74 -9.54 0.93
C GLN A 74 18.63 -10.60 0.78
N GLY A 75 18.67 -11.66 1.57
CA GLY A 75 17.79 -12.81 1.48
C GLY A 75 18.46 -14.02 0.79
N ASP A 76 17.83 -15.15 0.91
CA ASP A 76 18.28 -16.43 0.32
C ASP A 76 18.44 -16.32 -1.20
N ALA A 77 19.57 -16.79 -1.74
CA ALA A 77 19.90 -16.65 -3.16
C ALA A 77 18.95 -17.45 -4.06
N ARG A 78 18.51 -18.65 -3.63
CA ARG A 78 17.57 -19.48 -4.36
C ARG A 78 16.18 -18.83 -4.39
N VAL A 79 15.77 -18.25 -3.27
CA VAL A 79 14.49 -17.51 -3.21
C VAL A 79 14.51 -16.32 -4.16
N ARG A 80 15.58 -15.51 -4.14
CA ARG A 80 15.76 -14.39 -5.05
C ARG A 80 15.74 -14.82 -6.52
N GLN A 81 16.37 -15.98 -6.83
CA GLN A 81 16.32 -16.55 -8.18
C GLN A 81 14.88 -16.86 -8.62
N VAL A 82 14.11 -17.57 -7.79
CA VAL A 82 12.71 -17.92 -8.08
C VAL A 82 11.84 -16.67 -8.28
N LEU A 83 12.03 -15.64 -7.46
CA LEU A 83 11.30 -14.37 -7.60
C LEU A 83 11.67 -13.65 -8.90
N ALA A 84 12.95 -13.55 -9.24
CA ALA A 84 13.41 -12.93 -10.47
C ALA A 84 12.83 -13.63 -11.71
N GLU A 85 12.86 -14.98 -11.74
CA GLU A 85 12.26 -15.77 -12.81
C GLU A 85 10.74 -15.55 -12.94
N SER A 86 10.03 -15.43 -11.81
CA SER A 86 8.59 -15.11 -11.82
C SER A 86 8.32 -13.70 -12.37
N LEU A 87 9.09 -12.70 -11.95
CA LEU A 87 8.97 -11.33 -12.47
C LEU A 87 9.27 -11.28 -13.98
N GLN A 88 10.26 -12.01 -14.44
CA GLN A 88 10.59 -12.10 -15.84
C GLN A 88 9.46 -12.79 -16.64
N ARG A 89 8.92 -13.92 -16.16
CA ARG A 89 7.82 -14.63 -16.82
C ARG A 89 6.54 -13.80 -16.89
N ARG A 90 6.20 -13.11 -15.79
CA ARG A 90 4.94 -12.35 -15.67
C ARG A 90 4.96 -11.04 -16.43
N PHE A 91 6.09 -10.35 -16.41
CA PHE A 91 6.17 -8.95 -16.84
C PHE A 91 7.25 -8.70 -17.90
N GLY A 92 8.11 -9.66 -18.20
CA GLY A 92 9.29 -9.40 -19.03
C GLY A 92 10.30 -8.46 -18.34
N ALA A 93 10.29 -8.42 -17.02
CA ALA A 93 11.10 -7.50 -16.24
C ALA A 93 12.60 -7.77 -16.37
N LYS A 94 13.41 -6.72 -16.54
CA LYS A 94 14.87 -6.79 -16.54
C LYS A 94 15.40 -6.76 -15.11
N ILE A 95 15.06 -7.80 -14.33
CA ILE A 95 15.42 -7.98 -12.92
C ILE A 95 15.98 -9.37 -12.75
N GLY A 96 17.22 -9.46 -12.26
CA GLY A 96 17.90 -10.70 -11.90
C GLY A 96 17.86 -10.95 -10.39
N PRO A 97 18.39 -12.09 -9.93
CA PRO A 97 18.40 -12.42 -8.50
C PRO A 97 19.26 -11.47 -7.66
N ASN A 98 20.26 -10.80 -8.26
CA ASN A 98 21.11 -9.84 -7.58
C ASN A 98 20.53 -8.42 -7.53
N ASP A 99 19.39 -8.23 -8.12
CA ASP A 99 18.66 -6.96 -8.17
C ASP A 99 17.51 -6.93 -7.14
N LEU A 100 17.40 -7.99 -6.32
CA LEU A 100 16.35 -8.18 -5.30
C LEU A 100 16.93 -8.12 -3.89
N TYR A 101 16.29 -7.36 -3.02
CA TYR A 101 16.55 -7.30 -1.59
C TYR A 101 15.28 -7.69 -0.83
N LEU A 102 15.30 -8.84 -0.13
CA LEU A 102 14.15 -9.31 0.65
C LEU A 102 13.99 -8.49 1.93
N THR A 103 12.76 -8.12 2.24
CA THR A 103 12.44 -7.18 3.32
C THR A 103 11.37 -7.72 4.28
N SER A 104 11.27 -7.09 5.43
CA SER A 104 10.17 -7.32 6.39
C SER A 104 8.88 -6.60 5.93
N GLY A 105 8.41 -6.90 4.71
CA GLY A 105 7.24 -6.32 4.07
C GLY A 105 7.51 -4.97 3.39
N ALA A 106 6.46 -4.39 2.78
CA ALA A 106 6.58 -3.16 1.99
C ALA A 106 7.01 -1.93 2.82
N ALA A 107 6.61 -1.81 4.09
CA ALA A 107 7.03 -0.69 4.94
C ALA A 107 8.57 -0.64 5.10
N ALA A 108 9.22 -1.79 5.30
CA ALA A 108 10.66 -1.88 5.32
C ALA A 108 11.27 -1.57 3.93
N ALA A 109 10.64 -2.07 2.86
CA ALA A 109 11.07 -1.80 1.49
C ALA A 109 11.07 -0.30 1.16
N LEU A 110 9.99 0.41 1.51
CA LEU A 110 9.85 1.86 1.35
C LEU A 110 10.86 2.63 2.17
N SER A 111 10.98 2.30 3.47
CA SER A 111 11.96 2.96 4.36
C SER A 111 13.39 2.78 3.87
N ILE A 112 13.76 1.58 3.39
CA ILE A 112 15.07 1.28 2.81
C ILE A 112 15.28 2.09 1.53
N SER A 113 14.30 2.10 0.62
CA SER A 113 14.39 2.81 -0.67
C SER A 113 14.56 4.32 -0.46
N LEU A 114 13.75 4.92 0.39
CA LEU A 114 13.86 6.34 0.72
C LEU A 114 15.19 6.67 1.41
N LYS A 115 15.64 5.82 2.36
CA LYS A 115 16.93 6.02 3.04
C LYS A 115 18.13 5.90 2.11
N ALA A 116 18.03 5.05 1.08
CA ALA A 116 19.07 4.89 0.08
C ALA A 116 19.16 6.08 -0.90
N LEU A 117 18.00 6.69 -1.22
CA LEU A 117 17.90 7.73 -2.23
C LEU A 117 18.07 9.15 -1.70
N CYS A 118 17.51 9.44 -0.51
CA CYS A 118 17.29 10.81 -0.06
C CYS A 118 18.42 11.34 0.82
N LEU A 119 18.77 12.60 0.59
CA LEU A 119 19.63 13.43 1.41
C LEU A 119 18.81 14.57 2.03
N PRO A 120 19.32 15.23 3.10
CA PRO A 120 18.68 16.45 3.62
C PRO A 120 18.52 17.52 2.55
N GLY A 121 17.30 18.03 2.36
CA GLY A 121 16.94 19.00 1.33
C GLY A 121 16.34 18.39 0.05
N ASP A 122 16.41 17.07 -0.12
CA ASP A 122 15.69 16.38 -1.19
C ASP A 122 14.18 16.37 -0.93
N GLN A 123 13.40 16.35 -1.99
CA GLN A 123 11.94 16.29 -1.96
C GLN A 123 11.42 14.95 -2.46
N VAL A 124 10.38 14.44 -1.79
CA VAL A 124 9.61 13.26 -2.21
C VAL A 124 8.19 13.69 -2.53
N VAL A 125 7.77 13.45 -3.77
CA VAL A 125 6.40 13.75 -4.22
C VAL A 125 5.45 12.63 -3.80
N LEU A 126 4.34 13.01 -3.16
CA LEU A 126 3.25 12.15 -2.76
C LEU A 126 2.00 12.52 -3.56
N LEU A 127 1.45 11.58 -4.30
CA LEU A 127 0.21 11.74 -5.06
C LEU A 127 -0.98 11.45 -4.15
N ALA A 128 -1.75 12.47 -3.79
CA ALA A 128 -2.94 12.28 -2.96
C ALA A 128 -4.07 11.60 -3.77
N PRO A 129 -4.94 10.81 -3.12
CA PRO A 129 -4.80 10.36 -1.76
C PRO A 129 -3.70 9.29 -1.62
N PHE A 130 -2.93 9.36 -0.53
CA PHE A 130 -1.77 8.49 -0.29
C PHE A 130 -1.84 7.84 1.09
N PHE A 131 -1.06 6.78 1.30
CA PHE A 131 -0.91 6.14 2.61
C PHE A 131 -0.08 7.04 3.55
N PRO A 132 -0.61 7.46 4.72
CA PRO A 132 0.01 8.49 5.57
C PRO A 132 1.46 8.20 5.98
N GLU A 133 1.80 6.93 6.15
CA GLU A 133 3.17 6.53 6.55
C GLU A 133 4.24 6.92 5.52
N TYR A 134 3.87 7.25 4.26
CA TYR A 134 4.86 7.74 3.29
C TYR A 134 5.52 9.05 3.75
N GLN A 135 4.77 9.95 4.39
CA GLN A 135 5.33 11.17 4.98
C GLN A 135 6.32 10.82 6.10
N VAL A 136 5.92 9.91 6.99
CA VAL A 136 6.77 9.44 8.09
C VAL A 136 8.06 8.84 7.58
N PHE A 137 8.00 8.00 6.53
CA PHE A 137 9.19 7.35 5.98
C PHE A 137 10.11 8.35 5.24
N ALA A 138 9.55 9.29 4.48
CA ALA A 138 10.30 10.33 3.80
C ALA A 138 11.01 11.28 4.79
N GLU A 139 10.30 11.76 5.79
CA GLU A 139 10.87 12.61 6.85
C GLU A 139 11.94 11.87 7.66
N ALA A 140 11.73 10.59 7.98
CA ALA A 140 12.73 9.76 8.66
C ALA A 140 13.99 9.53 7.82
N ALA A 141 13.86 9.56 6.49
CA ALA A 141 15.00 9.51 5.56
C ALA A 141 15.73 10.87 5.43
N GLY A 142 15.12 11.96 5.91
CA GLY A 142 15.66 13.32 5.86
C GLY A 142 15.12 14.17 4.72
N ALA A 143 14.13 13.66 3.95
CA ALA A 143 13.52 14.38 2.86
C ALA A 143 12.31 15.22 3.29
N GLU A 144 11.97 16.22 2.48
CA GLU A 144 10.71 16.96 2.58
C GLU A 144 9.65 16.32 1.68
N THR A 145 8.39 16.36 2.10
CA THR A 145 7.29 15.84 1.28
C THR A 145 6.58 16.95 0.51
N VAL A 146 6.29 16.69 -0.75
CA VAL A 146 5.51 17.58 -1.64
C VAL A 146 4.23 16.85 -2.02
N ILE A 147 3.09 17.34 -1.51
CA ILE A 147 1.80 16.73 -1.77
C ILE A 147 1.20 17.30 -3.05
N VAL A 148 0.83 16.43 -3.97
CA VAL A 148 0.12 16.76 -5.21
C VAL A 148 -1.33 16.28 -5.07
N PRO A 149 -2.33 17.18 -5.18
CA PRO A 149 -3.74 16.79 -5.11
C PRO A 149 -4.10 15.88 -6.31
N ALA A 150 -5.10 15.02 -6.12
CA ALA A 150 -5.69 14.26 -7.21
C ALA A 150 -6.73 15.09 -7.98
N GLU A 151 -7.03 14.67 -9.20
CA GLU A 151 -8.26 15.05 -9.87
C GLU A 151 -9.45 14.48 -9.08
N ARG A 152 -10.42 15.34 -8.74
CA ARG A 152 -11.41 15.05 -7.69
C ARG A 152 -12.46 14.00 -8.07
N GLU A 153 -12.82 13.90 -9.35
CA GLU A 153 -13.92 13.02 -9.78
C GLU A 153 -13.51 11.55 -9.83
N ARG A 154 -12.32 11.27 -10.35
CA ARG A 154 -11.82 9.91 -10.58
C ARG A 154 -10.60 9.57 -9.75
N LEU A 155 -10.09 10.53 -8.98
CA LEU A 155 -8.88 10.40 -8.16
C LEU A 155 -7.66 9.91 -8.96
N GLN A 156 -7.58 10.31 -10.22
CA GLN A 156 -6.39 10.13 -11.06
C GLN A 156 -5.38 11.26 -10.79
N ILE A 157 -4.20 11.18 -11.42
CA ILE A 157 -3.15 12.19 -11.26
C ILE A 157 -3.59 13.52 -11.89
N ASP A 158 -3.59 14.58 -11.10
CA ASP A 158 -3.67 15.95 -11.61
C ASP A 158 -2.29 16.38 -12.14
N PHE A 159 -2.13 16.31 -13.47
CA PHE A 159 -0.85 16.58 -14.11
C PHE A 159 -0.47 18.05 -14.12
N ASP A 160 -1.42 18.96 -14.05
CA ASP A 160 -1.15 20.39 -13.98
C ASP A 160 -0.58 20.72 -12.60
N ALA A 161 -1.27 20.25 -11.55
CA ALA A 161 -0.78 20.36 -10.18
C ALA A 161 0.56 19.63 -9.97
N LEU A 162 0.78 18.48 -10.59
CA LEU A 162 2.05 17.76 -10.52
C LEU A 162 3.17 18.57 -11.18
N SER A 163 2.94 19.09 -12.41
CA SER A 163 3.94 19.85 -13.16
C SER A 163 4.38 21.12 -12.43
N GLU A 164 3.45 21.79 -11.75
CA GLU A 164 3.73 22.99 -10.94
C GLU A 164 4.59 22.72 -9.70
N ARG A 165 4.47 21.50 -9.14
CA ARG A 165 5.17 21.11 -7.90
C ARG A 165 6.49 20.40 -8.11
N LEU A 166 6.78 19.95 -9.34
CA LEU A 166 8.07 19.36 -9.66
C LEU A 166 9.14 20.45 -9.69
N SER A 167 10.24 20.23 -8.97
CA SER A 167 11.39 21.13 -8.85
C SER A 167 12.70 20.35 -8.96
N PRO A 168 13.85 21.02 -9.16
CA PRO A 168 15.16 20.35 -9.13
C PRO A 168 15.52 19.66 -7.78
N ALA A 169 14.80 19.94 -6.71
CA ALA A 169 14.97 19.25 -5.44
C ALA A 169 14.25 17.90 -5.35
N VAL A 170 13.38 17.59 -6.32
CA VAL A 170 12.63 16.32 -6.32
C VAL A 170 13.57 15.17 -6.65
N LYS A 171 13.74 14.28 -5.65
CA LYS A 171 14.53 13.05 -5.74
C LYS A 171 13.68 11.85 -6.12
N ALA A 172 12.47 11.74 -5.57
CA ALA A 172 11.61 10.60 -5.80
C ALA A 172 10.12 10.98 -5.84
N LEU A 173 9.32 10.11 -6.47
CA LEU A 173 7.87 10.17 -6.48
C LEU A 173 7.33 8.78 -6.12
N ILE A 174 6.35 8.70 -5.20
CA ILE A 174 5.74 7.43 -4.80
C ILE A 174 4.42 7.22 -5.55
N VAL A 175 4.30 6.06 -6.20
CA VAL A 175 3.07 5.57 -6.85
C VAL A 175 2.57 4.34 -6.12
N ASN A 176 1.30 4.37 -5.71
CA ASN A 176 0.60 3.22 -5.16
C ASN A 176 -0.64 2.92 -6.02
N SER A 177 -0.59 1.83 -6.78
CA SER A 177 -1.69 1.41 -7.67
C SER A 177 -1.72 -0.12 -7.78
N PRO A 178 -2.86 -0.76 -7.41
CA PRO A 178 -4.10 -0.20 -6.84
C PRO A 178 -3.87 0.58 -5.55
N ASN A 179 -4.63 1.64 -5.36
CA ASN A 179 -4.35 2.66 -4.34
C ASN A 179 -4.99 2.35 -2.97
N ASN A 180 -4.26 2.62 -1.92
CA ASN A 180 -4.75 2.84 -0.57
C ASN A 180 -4.65 4.36 -0.28
N PRO A 181 -5.76 5.09 -0.09
CA PRO A 181 -7.07 4.63 0.40
C PRO A 181 -8.19 4.49 -0.65
N SER A 182 -7.98 4.88 -1.91
CA SER A 182 -9.09 5.10 -2.84
C SER A 182 -9.60 3.84 -3.55
N GLY A 183 -8.80 2.77 -3.63
CA GLY A 183 -9.11 1.60 -4.45
C GLY A 183 -8.98 1.84 -5.96
N VAL A 184 -8.56 3.03 -6.37
CA VAL A 184 -8.40 3.39 -7.78
C VAL A 184 -7.16 2.72 -8.37
N VAL A 185 -7.26 2.27 -9.61
CA VAL A 185 -6.15 1.80 -10.43
C VAL A 185 -5.75 2.91 -11.41
N LEU A 186 -4.47 3.27 -11.41
CA LEU A 186 -3.93 4.18 -12.42
C LEU A 186 -3.88 3.47 -13.77
N THR A 187 -4.54 4.03 -14.76
CA THR A 187 -4.63 3.42 -16.09
C THR A 187 -3.29 3.49 -16.84
N ARG A 188 -3.09 2.60 -17.84
CA ARG A 188 -1.89 2.62 -18.68
C ARG A 188 -1.60 4.01 -19.26
N PRO A 189 -2.56 4.75 -19.88
CA PRO A 189 -2.28 6.08 -20.42
C PRO A 189 -1.84 7.10 -19.36
N VAL A 190 -2.38 7.00 -18.14
CA VAL A 190 -1.99 7.86 -17.01
C VAL A 190 -0.56 7.58 -16.59
N LEU A 191 -0.19 6.29 -16.48
CA LEU A 191 1.17 5.87 -16.11
C LEU A 191 2.20 6.23 -17.20
N GLU A 192 1.87 6.05 -18.49
CA GLU A 192 2.73 6.44 -19.61
C GLU A 192 2.94 7.97 -19.64
N ARG A 193 1.89 8.76 -19.39
CA ARG A 193 2.00 10.22 -19.28
C ARG A 193 2.87 10.64 -18.09
N LEU A 194 2.74 9.95 -16.93
CA LEU A 194 3.59 10.19 -15.77
C LEU A 194 5.06 9.92 -16.09
N CYS A 195 5.37 8.76 -16.66
CA CYS A 195 6.73 8.37 -17.04
C CYS A 195 7.35 9.38 -18.01
N ALA A 196 6.62 9.75 -19.07
CA ALA A 196 7.08 10.77 -20.03
C ALA A 196 7.29 12.15 -19.39
N LEU A 197 6.51 12.52 -18.38
CA LEU A 197 6.76 13.76 -17.64
C LEU A 197 8.05 13.66 -16.81
N LEU A 198 8.26 12.56 -16.10
CA LEU A 198 9.47 12.34 -15.30
C LEU A 198 10.73 12.29 -16.17
N GLU A 199 10.68 11.65 -17.34
CA GLU A 199 11.79 11.63 -18.31
C GLU A 199 12.20 13.05 -18.74
N ARG A 200 11.25 13.88 -19.12
CA ARG A 200 11.54 15.29 -19.48
C ARG A 200 12.11 16.08 -18.31
N LYS A 201 11.57 15.86 -17.09
CA LYS A 201 12.01 16.60 -15.91
C LYS A 201 13.39 16.18 -15.41
N GLN A 202 13.75 14.90 -15.47
CA GLN A 202 15.12 14.48 -15.14
C GLN A 202 16.16 15.01 -16.14
N GLU A 203 15.81 15.11 -17.43
CA GLU A 203 16.66 15.77 -18.43
C GLU A 203 16.81 17.28 -18.12
N GLU A 204 15.70 17.96 -17.81
CA GLU A 204 15.69 19.39 -17.45
C GLU A 204 16.54 19.67 -16.19
N TYR A 205 16.46 18.80 -15.19
CA TYR A 205 17.14 18.98 -13.90
C TYR A 205 18.57 18.42 -13.87
N GLY A 206 18.94 17.60 -14.84
CA GLY A 206 20.28 17.01 -14.96
C GLY A 206 20.59 15.92 -13.94
N HIS A 207 19.56 15.33 -13.33
CA HIS A 207 19.70 14.19 -12.42
C HIS A 207 18.48 13.26 -12.48
N PRO A 208 18.62 11.96 -12.10
CA PRO A 208 17.51 11.02 -12.07
C PRO A 208 16.43 11.45 -11.07
N ILE A 209 15.16 11.28 -11.45
CA ILE A 209 14.01 11.29 -10.53
C ILE A 209 13.57 9.84 -10.39
N TYR A 210 13.61 9.28 -9.17
CA TYR A 210 13.24 7.89 -8.96
C TYR A 210 11.74 7.74 -8.74
N LEU A 211 11.13 6.76 -9.40
CA LEU A 211 9.76 6.38 -9.16
C LEU A 211 9.77 5.17 -8.20
N ILE A 212 9.14 5.32 -7.04
CA ILE A 212 8.96 4.24 -6.06
C ILE A 212 7.56 3.67 -6.25
N ALA A 213 7.47 2.46 -6.82
CA ALA A 213 6.23 1.75 -7.01
C ALA A 213 5.92 0.91 -5.76
N ASP A 214 4.96 1.36 -4.95
CA ASP A 214 4.44 0.58 -3.82
C ASP A 214 3.31 -0.32 -4.30
N GLU A 215 3.56 -1.62 -4.43
CA GLU A 215 2.70 -2.59 -5.12
C GLU A 215 2.15 -3.73 -4.25
N PRO A 216 1.71 -3.50 -2.99
CA PRO A 216 1.17 -4.59 -2.17
C PRO A 216 -0.18 -5.10 -2.65
N TYR A 217 -0.88 -4.36 -3.53
CA TYR A 217 -2.21 -4.67 -4.06
C TYR A 217 -2.20 -5.10 -5.54
N ARG A 218 -1.04 -5.30 -6.15
CA ARG A 218 -0.92 -5.58 -7.60
C ARG A 218 -1.85 -6.68 -8.09
N GLU A 219 -2.03 -7.75 -7.33
CA GLU A 219 -2.89 -8.88 -7.69
C GLU A 219 -4.37 -8.68 -7.37
N LEU A 220 -4.73 -7.58 -6.68
CA LEU A 220 -6.11 -7.29 -6.27
C LEU A 220 -6.74 -6.28 -7.24
N ILE A 221 -7.03 -6.74 -8.45
CA ILE A 221 -7.68 -5.95 -9.51
C ILE A 221 -8.96 -6.67 -9.90
N PHE A 222 -10.06 -5.93 -10.06
CA PHE A 222 -11.39 -6.52 -10.23
C PHE A 222 -11.82 -6.62 -11.70
N ASP A 223 -12.12 -5.49 -12.33
CA ASP A 223 -12.80 -5.46 -13.63
C ASP A 223 -11.93 -4.82 -14.73
N GLN A 224 -10.72 -4.37 -14.38
CA GLN A 224 -9.81 -3.73 -15.33
C GLN A 224 -8.66 -4.68 -15.71
N GLU A 225 -7.94 -4.31 -16.76
CA GLU A 225 -6.68 -4.94 -17.11
C GLU A 225 -5.62 -4.66 -16.03
N GLU A 226 -4.73 -5.61 -15.81
CA GLU A 226 -3.58 -5.43 -14.92
C GLU A 226 -2.75 -4.23 -15.42
N PRO A 227 -2.47 -3.22 -14.57
CA PRO A 227 -1.65 -2.09 -14.97
C PRO A 227 -0.25 -2.55 -15.39
N PRO A 228 0.40 -1.83 -16.32
CA PRO A 228 1.74 -2.20 -16.75
C PRO A 228 2.71 -2.27 -15.56
N TYR A 229 3.70 -3.15 -15.65
CA TYR A 229 4.79 -3.17 -14.70
C TYR A 229 5.66 -1.93 -14.89
N LEU A 230 5.68 -1.04 -13.90
CA LEU A 230 6.27 0.29 -14.02
C LEU A 230 7.74 0.30 -14.45
N PRO A 231 8.61 -0.66 -14.04
CA PRO A 231 9.97 -0.76 -14.57
C PRO A 231 10.07 -0.93 -16.09
N ASN A 232 9.01 -1.38 -16.75
CA ASN A 232 8.99 -1.50 -18.22
C ASN A 232 8.57 -0.19 -18.92
N LEU A 233 8.11 0.81 -18.16
CA LEU A 233 7.73 2.13 -18.67
C LEU A 233 8.74 3.21 -18.31
N TYR A 234 9.44 3.08 -17.17
CA TYR A 234 10.39 4.07 -16.66
C TYR A 234 11.57 3.38 -15.99
N ASP A 235 12.76 3.60 -16.52
CA ASP A 235 13.98 2.91 -16.09
C ASP A 235 14.33 3.13 -14.61
N ASN A 236 14.16 4.37 -14.10
CA ASN A 236 14.49 4.73 -12.72
C ASN A 236 13.36 4.36 -11.74
N THR A 237 12.82 3.14 -11.83
CA THR A 237 11.74 2.65 -10.97
C THR A 237 12.25 1.64 -9.95
N LEU A 238 12.05 1.90 -8.67
CA LEU A 238 12.18 0.90 -7.60
C LEU A 238 10.82 0.29 -7.30
N VAL A 239 10.74 -1.04 -7.19
CA VAL A 239 9.49 -1.73 -6.80
C VAL A 239 9.57 -2.17 -5.36
N CYS A 240 8.64 -1.70 -4.53
CA CYS A 240 8.42 -2.13 -3.15
C CYS A 240 7.20 -3.04 -3.10
N TYR A 241 7.40 -4.32 -2.82
CA TYR A 241 6.34 -5.32 -2.83
C TYR A 241 6.18 -6.01 -1.49
N SER A 242 4.97 -6.50 -1.21
CA SER A 242 4.67 -7.30 -0.01
C SER A 242 3.65 -8.40 -0.30
N TYR A 243 3.86 -9.57 0.28
CA TYR A 243 2.91 -10.69 0.27
C TYR A 243 1.79 -10.55 1.30
N SER A 244 1.71 -9.42 1.99
CA SER A 244 0.69 -9.13 3.00
C SER A 244 -0.74 -9.24 2.45
N LYS A 245 -0.96 -8.95 1.15
CA LYS A 245 -2.29 -8.90 0.55
C LYS A 245 -2.50 -10.03 -0.45
N SER A 246 -1.53 -10.30 -1.32
CA SER A 246 -1.62 -11.36 -2.33
C SER A 246 -1.70 -12.77 -1.73
N LEU A 247 -1.01 -13.04 -0.62
CA LEU A 247 -1.06 -14.32 0.09
C LEU A 247 -1.77 -14.25 1.45
N SER A 248 -2.40 -13.10 1.79
CA SER A 248 -3.02 -12.88 3.11
C SER A 248 -2.07 -13.14 4.28
N LEU A 249 -0.83 -12.65 4.18
CA LEU A 249 0.25 -12.85 5.17
C LEU A 249 0.73 -11.53 5.80
N PRO A 250 -0.15 -10.63 6.27
CA PRO A 250 0.29 -9.34 6.82
C PRO A 250 1.10 -9.47 8.11
N GLY A 251 0.85 -10.51 8.91
CA GLY A 251 1.55 -10.80 10.16
C GLY A 251 2.97 -11.33 9.95
N GLU A 252 3.25 -11.94 8.81
CA GLU A 252 4.52 -12.64 8.55
C GLU A 252 5.64 -11.73 8.07
N ARG A 253 5.31 -10.50 7.70
CA ARG A 253 6.28 -9.45 7.38
C ARG A 253 7.29 -9.87 6.33
N ILE A 254 6.83 -10.21 5.12
CA ILE A 254 7.69 -10.61 4.01
C ILE A 254 7.38 -9.84 2.73
N GLY A 255 8.42 -9.37 2.04
CA GLY A 255 8.36 -8.59 0.81
C GLY A 255 9.74 -8.43 0.18
N TYR A 256 9.88 -7.49 -0.75
CA TYR A 256 11.16 -7.18 -1.38
C TYR A 256 11.22 -5.76 -1.93
N VAL A 257 12.44 -5.28 -2.14
CA VAL A 257 12.78 -4.20 -3.08
C VAL A 257 13.35 -4.83 -4.33
N ALA A 258 12.86 -4.41 -5.51
CA ALA A 258 13.49 -4.75 -6.78
C ALA A 258 14.06 -3.49 -7.44
N VAL A 259 15.32 -3.56 -7.87
CA VAL A 259 16.05 -2.51 -8.57
C VAL A 259 16.30 -2.96 -10.00
N PRO A 260 15.61 -2.42 -11.02
CA PRO A 260 15.79 -2.84 -12.40
C PRO A 260 17.22 -2.56 -12.91
N GLN A 261 17.75 -3.45 -13.75
CA GLN A 261 19.09 -3.29 -14.36
C GLN A 261 19.21 -2.07 -15.26
N THR A 262 18.07 -1.50 -15.66
CA THR A 262 18.01 -0.27 -16.48
C THR A 262 18.11 1.01 -15.65
N ALA A 263 18.00 0.93 -14.32
CA ALA A 263 18.09 2.11 -13.46
C ALA A 263 19.46 2.79 -13.53
N ALA A 264 19.46 4.12 -13.49
CA ALA A 264 20.69 4.89 -13.47
C ALA A 264 21.60 4.51 -12.31
N ALA A 265 22.88 4.27 -12.59
CA ALA A 265 23.88 3.82 -11.62
C ALA A 265 23.43 2.57 -10.81
N HIS A 266 22.83 1.59 -11.51
CA HIS A 266 22.22 0.38 -10.92
C HIS A 266 23.03 -0.27 -9.81
N ASP A 267 24.32 -0.53 -10.04
CA ASP A 267 25.18 -1.23 -9.06
C ASP A 267 25.36 -0.42 -7.78
N ASP A 268 25.58 0.89 -7.91
CA ASP A 268 25.70 1.80 -6.78
C ASP A 268 24.36 1.97 -6.05
N LEU A 269 23.26 2.05 -6.80
CA LEU A 269 21.91 2.14 -6.26
C LEU A 269 21.57 0.88 -5.44
N TYR A 270 21.83 -0.31 -6.00
CA TYR A 270 21.61 -1.57 -5.27
C TYR A 270 22.50 -1.68 -4.04
N ALA A 271 23.77 -1.27 -4.13
CA ALA A 271 24.66 -1.20 -2.98
C ALA A 271 24.13 -0.24 -1.90
N ALA A 272 23.57 0.92 -2.31
CA ALA A 272 22.93 1.87 -1.39
C ALA A 272 21.70 1.27 -0.70
N ILE A 273 20.86 0.51 -1.42
CA ILE A 273 19.73 -0.26 -0.85
C ILE A 273 20.22 -1.25 0.22
N CYS A 274 21.28 -2.02 -0.08
CA CYS A 274 21.89 -2.93 0.88
C CYS A 274 22.43 -2.18 2.12
N GLY A 275 23.10 -1.05 1.91
CA GLY A 275 23.60 -0.17 2.96
C GLY A 275 22.51 0.40 3.85
N ALA A 276 21.42 0.87 3.25
CA ALA A 276 20.26 1.39 3.96
C ALA A 276 19.56 0.28 4.78
N GLY A 277 19.38 -0.92 4.20
CA GLY A 277 18.85 -2.07 4.92
C GLY A 277 19.66 -2.40 6.17
N ARG A 278 21.00 -2.39 6.05
CA ARG A 278 21.91 -2.58 7.18
C ARG A 278 21.78 -1.46 8.21
N ALA A 279 21.77 -0.21 7.77
CA ALA A 279 21.70 0.96 8.65
C ALA A 279 20.39 1.01 9.46
N LEU A 280 19.28 0.58 8.86
CA LEU A 280 17.97 0.54 9.48
C LEU A 280 17.73 -0.74 10.30
N GLY A 281 18.62 -1.74 10.23
CA GLY A 281 18.46 -3.02 10.91
C GLY A 281 17.50 -3.99 10.19
N TYR A 282 17.13 -3.73 8.95
CA TYR A 282 16.27 -4.59 8.13
C TYR A 282 17.10 -5.57 7.27
N VAL A 283 17.88 -6.41 7.93
CA VAL A 283 18.65 -7.48 7.31
C VAL A 283 18.02 -8.84 7.61
N CYS A 284 18.22 -9.81 6.71
CA CYS A 284 17.74 -11.19 6.89
C CYS A 284 16.25 -11.25 7.16
N ALA A 285 15.42 -10.94 6.17
CA ALA A 285 13.97 -11.14 6.25
C ALA A 285 13.63 -12.57 6.78
N PRO A 286 12.45 -12.81 7.38
CA PRO A 286 12.11 -14.08 8.03
C PRO A 286 12.39 -15.31 7.16
N THR A 287 13.36 -16.15 7.54
CA THR A 287 13.90 -17.21 6.68
C THR A 287 12.87 -18.25 6.29
N LEU A 288 12.02 -18.70 7.21
CA LEU A 288 10.92 -19.61 6.91
C LEU A 288 10.01 -19.03 5.81
N PHE A 289 9.61 -17.76 5.94
CA PHE A 289 8.71 -17.13 4.97
C PHE A 289 9.39 -16.79 3.65
N GLN A 290 10.69 -16.63 3.59
CA GLN A 290 11.41 -16.59 2.32
C GLN A 290 11.17 -17.90 1.52
N GLN A 291 11.26 -19.06 2.16
CA GLN A 291 11.02 -20.35 1.51
C GLN A 291 9.54 -20.53 1.12
N VAL A 292 8.62 -20.05 1.97
CA VAL A 292 7.18 -20.10 1.69
C VAL A 292 6.83 -19.28 0.44
N ILE A 293 7.31 -18.04 0.34
CA ILE A 293 7.00 -17.20 -0.83
C ILE A 293 7.60 -17.75 -2.13
N ALA A 294 8.76 -18.40 -2.07
CA ALA A 294 9.34 -19.06 -3.24
C ALA A 294 8.46 -20.22 -3.73
N ALA A 295 7.90 -21.02 -2.82
CA ALA A 295 6.98 -22.10 -3.16
C ALA A 295 5.59 -21.61 -3.61
N CYS A 296 5.19 -20.40 -3.22
CA CYS A 296 3.88 -19.80 -3.50
C CYS A 296 3.94 -18.62 -4.48
N VAL A 297 5.05 -18.46 -5.21
CA VAL A 297 5.31 -17.28 -6.04
C VAL A 297 4.26 -17.03 -7.12
N ASP A 298 3.67 -18.09 -7.67
CA ASP A 298 2.65 -18.04 -8.74
C ASP A 298 1.22 -18.24 -8.19
N VAL A 299 1.04 -18.31 -6.86
CA VAL A 299 -0.28 -18.44 -6.23
C VAL A 299 -1.02 -17.11 -6.31
N ARG A 300 -2.28 -17.17 -6.75
CA ARG A 300 -3.14 -15.98 -6.89
C ARG A 300 -4.11 -15.87 -5.72
N PRO A 301 -4.41 -14.65 -5.25
CA PRO A 301 -5.43 -14.43 -4.23
C PRO A 301 -6.83 -14.76 -4.75
N ASP A 302 -7.74 -15.16 -3.85
CA ASP A 302 -9.17 -15.20 -4.16
C ASP A 302 -9.75 -13.77 -4.15
N ILE A 303 -9.77 -13.14 -5.32
CA ILE A 303 -10.32 -11.80 -5.49
C ILE A 303 -11.86 -11.79 -5.58
N ALA A 304 -12.50 -12.94 -5.76
CA ALA A 304 -13.95 -13.01 -5.96
C ALA A 304 -14.71 -12.57 -4.69
N ALA A 305 -14.19 -12.93 -3.51
CA ALA A 305 -14.76 -12.48 -2.24
C ALA A 305 -14.69 -10.94 -2.09
N TYR A 306 -13.55 -10.35 -2.39
CA TYR A 306 -13.39 -8.89 -2.33
C TYR A 306 -14.23 -8.17 -3.39
N ARG A 307 -14.37 -8.75 -4.58
CA ARG A 307 -15.24 -8.19 -5.64
C ARG A 307 -16.70 -8.17 -5.18
N ARG A 308 -17.23 -9.28 -4.62
CA ARG A 308 -18.58 -9.31 -4.06
C ARG A 308 -18.78 -8.28 -2.97
N ASN A 309 -17.85 -8.15 -2.04
CA ASN A 309 -17.89 -7.19 -0.95
C ASN A 309 -17.90 -5.74 -1.49
N ARG A 310 -17.04 -5.44 -2.49
CA ARG A 310 -17.03 -4.15 -3.17
C ARG A 310 -18.39 -3.82 -3.79
N ASP A 311 -18.90 -4.72 -4.61
CA ASP A 311 -20.17 -4.49 -5.34
C ASP A 311 -21.32 -4.29 -4.35
N LEU A 312 -21.42 -5.15 -3.34
CA LEU A 312 -22.45 -5.06 -2.31
C LEU A 312 -22.39 -3.71 -1.58
N LEU A 313 -21.23 -3.28 -1.16
CA LEU A 313 -21.06 -2.02 -0.43
C LEU A 313 -21.28 -0.82 -1.35
N PHE A 314 -20.62 -0.78 -2.52
CA PHE A 314 -20.72 0.33 -3.47
C PHE A 314 -22.14 0.56 -3.95
N ASP A 315 -22.85 -0.51 -4.39
CA ASP A 315 -24.19 -0.41 -4.93
C ASP A 315 -25.19 0.10 -3.88
N ASN A 316 -25.10 -0.39 -2.63
CA ASN A 316 -25.99 0.06 -1.56
C ASN A 316 -25.69 1.50 -1.11
N LEU A 317 -24.43 1.86 -0.90
CA LEU A 317 -24.08 3.23 -0.48
C LEU A 317 -24.47 4.25 -1.55
N SER A 318 -24.27 3.91 -2.84
CA SER A 318 -24.71 4.74 -3.96
C SER A 318 -26.24 4.88 -3.99
N ALA A 319 -26.96 3.79 -3.75
CA ALA A 319 -28.43 3.81 -3.67
C ALA A 319 -28.96 4.63 -2.48
N TYR A 320 -28.19 4.74 -1.39
CA TYR A 320 -28.51 5.60 -0.23
C TYR A 320 -28.15 7.08 -0.48
N GLY A 321 -27.61 7.42 -1.65
CA GLY A 321 -27.29 8.79 -2.03
C GLY A 321 -25.86 9.25 -1.70
N PHE A 322 -25.01 8.39 -1.16
CA PHE A 322 -23.59 8.71 -0.97
C PHE A 322 -22.84 8.75 -2.31
N ARG A 323 -21.92 9.69 -2.45
CA ARG A 323 -21.02 9.76 -3.61
C ARG A 323 -19.76 8.93 -3.35
N CYS A 324 -19.67 7.80 -4.02
CA CYS A 324 -18.55 6.86 -3.88
C CYS A 324 -17.72 6.83 -5.17
N VAL A 325 -16.40 6.77 -5.03
CA VAL A 325 -15.53 6.40 -6.14
C VAL A 325 -15.50 4.87 -6.21
N ARG A 326 -15.90 4.30 -7.36
CA ARG A 326 -15.91 2.83 -7.51
C ARG A 326 -14.50 2.29 -7.50
N PRO A 327 -14.17 1.38 -6.57
CA PRO A 327 -12.84 0.78 -6.54
C PRO A 327 -12.61 -0.19 -7.70
N ASP A 328 -11.48 -0.02 -8.40
CA ASP A 328 -11.04 -0.93 -9.45
C ASP A 328 -10.11 -2.04 -8.91
N GLY A 329 -9.54 -1.83 -7.72
CA GLY A 329 -8.63 -2.75 -7.06
C GLY A 329 -8.49 -2.51 -5.56
N ALA A 330 -7.51 -3.16 -4.95
CA ALA A 330 -7.31 -3.20 -3.50
C ALA A 330 -8.57 -3.69 -2.75
N PHE A 331 -8.85 -3.17 -1.57
CA PHE A 331 -10.07 -3.49 -0.82
C PHE A 331 -10.57 -2.29 0.01
N TYR A 332 -10.47 -1.09 -0.61
CA TYR A 332 -10.93 0.16 -0.01
C TYR A 332 -11.93 0.83 -0.93
N LEU A 333 -12.96 1.39 -0.32
CA LEU A 333 -13.91 2.29 -0.95
C LEU A 333 -13.71 3.69 -0.38
N PHE A 334 -13.65 4.68 -1.25
CA PHE A 334 -13.48 6.07 -0.89
C PHE A 334 -14.78 6.82 -1.17
N MET A 335 -15.39 7.35 -0.11
CA MET A 335 -16.70 7.96 -0.14
C MET A 335 -16.61 9.43 0.23
N GLU A 336 -17.14 10.32 -0.59
CA GLU A 336 -17.24 11.75 -0.29
C GLU A 336 -18.24 11.97 0.87
N THR A 337 -17.85 12.79 1.84
CA THR A 337 -18.71 13.08 2.98
C THR A 337 -19.75 14.13 2.60
N PRO A 338 -20.99 14.03 3.11
CA PRO A 338 -22.05 15.04 2.88
C PRO A 338 -21.72 16.42 3.47
N GLU A 339 -20.74 16.47 4.38
CA GLU A 339 -20.23 17.69 5.01
C GLU A 339 -18.71 17.80 4.78
N PRO A 340 -18.14 19.03 4.79
CA PRO A 340 -16.72 19.21 4.50
C PRO A 340 -15.77 18.59 5.53
N ASP A 341 -16.20 18.47 6.80
CA ASP A 341 -15.42 17.92 7.90
C ASP A 341 -15.60 16.40 7.98
N ALA A 342 -14.63 15.66 7.43
CA ALA A 342 -14.65 14.21 7.44
C ALA A 342 -14.51 13.61 8.86
N ALA A 343 -13.84 14.30 9.77
CA ALA A 343 -13.73 13.85 11.15
C ALA A 343 -15.07 13.99 11.89
N ALA A 344 -15.81 15.10 11.72
CA ALA A 344 -17.14 15.27 12.26
C ALA A 344 -18.12 14.22 11.70
N PHE A 345 -18.04 13.92 10.39
CA PHE A 345 -18.82 12.86 9.78
C PHE A 345 -18.51 11.48 10.40
N CYS A 346 -17.23 11.16 10.65
CA CYS A 346 -16.84 9.92 11.30
C CYS A 346 -17.33 9.82 12.75
N GLU A 347 -17.32 10.92 13.50
CA GLU A 347 -17.88 10.95 14.87
C GLU A 347 -19.40 10.70 14.85
N LYS A 348 -20.12 11.31 13.90
CA LYS A 348 -21.55 11.02 13.73
C LYS A 348 -21.81 9.58 13.28
N ALA A 349 -20.97 9.00 12.41
CA ALA A 349 -21.06 7.61 11.99
C ALA A 349 -20.93 6.62 13.18
N LYS A 350 -20.15 6.97 14.21
CA LYS A 350 -20.03 6.17 15.45
C LYS A 350 -21.34 6.05 16.23
N GLU A 351 -22.26 7.01 16.11
CA GLU A 351 -23.59 6.92 16.72
C GLU A 351 -24.41 5.75 16.14
N PHE A 352 -24.05 5.31 14.94
CA PHE A 352 -24.61 4.14 14.22
C PHE A 352 -23.68 2.91 14.28
N GLU A 353 -22.67 2.94 15.16
CA GLU A 353 -21.62 1.90 15.30
C GLU A 353 -20.80 1.64 14.02
N LEU A 354 -20.77 2.61 13.10
CA LEU A 354 -19.96 2.59 11.90
C LEU A 354 -18.61 3.25 12.16
N LEU A 355 -17.53 2.50 12.05
CA LEU A 355 -16.17 2.97 12.28
C LEU A 355 -15.46 3.15 10.93
N LEU A 356 -15.34 4.40 10.50
CA LEU A 356 -14.79 4.84 9.21
C LEU A 356 -13.53 5.66 9.45
N VAL A 357 -12.66 5.79 8.45
CA VAL A 357 -11.41 6.56 8.60
C VAL A 357 -11.53 7.87 7.81
N PRO A 358 -11.43 9.04 8.47
CA PRO A 358 -11.42 10.33 7.78
C PRO A 358 -10.17 10.47 6.91
N SER A 359 -10.30 11.21 5.82
CA SER A 359 -9.30 11.23 4.75
C SER A 359 -8.26 12.37 4.85
N ASP A 360 -8.32 13.19 5.87
CA ASP A 360 -7.45 14.35 6.00
C ASP A 360 -5.97 13.95 5.99
N ASP A 361 -5.59 12.93 6.76
CA ASP A 361 -4.23 12.39 6.80
C ASP A 361 -3.78 11.74 5.47
N PHE A 362 -4.73 11.41 4.57
CA PHE A 362 -4.39 10.89 3.24
C PHE A 362 -4.14 12.03 2.21
N GLY A 363 -4.15 13.28 2.64
CA GLY A 363 -3.96 14.46 1.79
C GLY A 363 -5.15 14.77 0.86
N CYS A 364 -6.34 14.25 1.15
CA CYS A 364 -7.54 14.41 0.34
C CYS A 364 -8.79 14.64 1.21
N PRO A 365 -8.95 15.84 1.82
CA PRO A 365 -10.03 16.12 2.76
C PRO A 365 -11.42 16.02 2.13
N GLY A 366 -12.43 15.76 2.96
CA GLY A 366 -13.83 15.66 2.56
C GLY A 366 -14.23 14.27 2.05
N PHE A 367 -13.46 13.24 2.37
CA PHE A 367 -13.77 11.83 2.09
C PHE A 367 -13.59 10.98 3.35
N VAL A 368 -14.09 9.75 3.28
CA VAL A 368 -13.77 8.70 4.24
C VAL A 368 -13.34 7.44 3.51
N ARG A 369 -12.40 6.70 4.12
CA ARG A 369 -11.99 5.38 3.68
C ARG A 369 -12.82 4.31 4.39
N ILE A 370 -13.34 3.35 3.64
CA ILE A 370 -14.08 2.19 4.08
C ILE A 370 -13.33 0.94 3.60
N ALA A 371 -12.73 0.17 4.53
CA ALA A 371 -12.03 -1.07 4.20
C ALA A 371 -13.04 -2.22 4.10
N PHE A 372 -13.33 -2.71 2.90
CA PHE A 372 -14.30 -3.80 2.68
C PHE A 372 -13.68 -5.21 2.74
N CYS A 373 -12.46 -5.32 3.25
CA CYS A 373 -11.82 -6.60 3.58
C CYS A 373 -12.34 -7.15 4.92
N VAL A 374 -13.64 -7.30 5.01
CA VAL A 374 -14.39 -7.87 6.14
C VAL A 374 -15.27 -9.02 5.64
N SER A 375 -15.97 -9.71 6.53
CA SER A 375 -16.92 -10.74 6.08
C SER A 375 -18.13 -10.12 5.35
N GLU A 376 -18.67 -10.82 4.35
CA GLU A 376 -19.91 -10.44 3.67
C GLU A 376 -21.06 -10.23 4.67
N ALA A 377 -21.14 -11.08 5.69
CA ALA A 377 -22.13 -10.97 6.76
C ALA A 377 -22.03 -9.63 7.52
N GLN A 378 -20.82 -9.14 7.78
CA GLN A 378 -20.61 -7.85 8.43
C GLN A 378 -21.08 -6.70 7.54
N ILE A 379 -20.81 -6.75 6.22
CA ILE A 379 -21.31 -5.74 5.28
C ILE A 379 -22.85 -5.72 5.29
N LEU A 380 -23.48 -6.88 5.09
CA LEU A 380 -24.93 -6.98 5.11
C LEU A 380 -25.55 -6.45 6.42
N ALA A 381 -24.98 -6.81 7.57
CA ALA A 381 -25.44 -6.34 8.87
C ALA A 381 -25.26 -4.82 9.06
N SER A 382 -24.28 -4.19 8.40
CA SER A 382 -24.02 -2.75 8.50
C SER A 382 -24.92 -1.88 7.60
N LEU A 383 -25.54 -2.45 6.55
CA LEU A 383 -26.32 -1.67 5.59
C LEU A 383 -27.46 -0.87 6.22
N PRO A 384 -28.24 -1.38 7.20
CA PRO A 384 -29.24 -0.57 7.90
C PRO A 384 -28.65 0.65 8.61
N ALA A 385 -27.45 0.51 9.21
CA ALA A 385 -26.74 1.60 9.87
C ALA A 385 -26.28 2.67 8.87
N PHE A 386 -25.75 2.28 7.71
CA PHE A 386 -25.42 3.21 6.64
C PHE A 386 -26.65 3.93 6.09
N ARG A 387 -27.79 3.23 5.93
CA ARG A 387 -29.04 3.88 5.51
C ARG A 387 -29.52 4.90 6.55
N ALA A 388 -29.48 4.57 7.84
CA ALA A 388 -29.86 5.49 8.90
C ALA A 388 -28.92 6.72 8.95
N LEU A 389 -27.60 6.51 8.76
CA LEU A 389 -26.63 7.60 8.63
C LEU A 389 -26.99 8.49 7.42
N ALA A 390 -27.26 7.92 6.24
CA ALA A 390 -27.68 8.66 5.04
C ALA A 390 -28.97 9.49 5.29
N ALA A 391 -29.98 8.88 5.89
CA ALA A 391 -31.22 9.57 6.25
C ALA A 391 -30.98 10.75 7.22
N SER A 392 -30.03 10.63 8.14
CA SER A 392 -29.68 11.74 9.06
C SER A 392 -29.06 12.95 8.36
N TYR A 393 -28.64 12.79 7.10
CA TYR A 393 -28.18 13.86 6.21
C TYR A 393 -29.19 14.21 5.12
N GLY A 394 -30.39 13.57 5.11
CA GLY A 394 -31.41 13.82 4.10
C GLY A 394 -31.06 13.29 2.70
N LEU A 395 -30.17 12.30 2.60
CA LEU A 395 -29.76 11.70 1.34
C LEU A 395 -30.76 10.65 0.83
N CYS A 396 -31.46 10.00 1.75
CA CYS A 396 -32.53 9.05 1.45
C CYS A 396 -33.64 9.12 2.53
N ASP A 397 -34.80 8.52 2.21
CA ASP A 397 -35.95 8.40 3.14
C ASP A 397 -35.74 7.24 4.16
#